data_d5205c6244ecad5a62677840d89eca6e
#
_entry.id   d5205c6244ecad5a62677840d89eca6e
#
_cell.length_a   1.000
_cell.length_b   1.000
_cell.length_c   1.000
_cell.angle_alpha   90.00
_cell.angle_beta   90.00
_cell.angle_gamma   90.00
#
_symmetry.space_group_name_H-M   'P 1'
#
loop_
_entity.id
_entity.type
_entity.pdbx_description
1 polymer ?
#
loop_
_entity_poly.entity_id
_entity_poly.type
_entity_poly.pdbx_seq_one_letter_code
_entity_poly.pdbx_strand_id
1 'polypeptide(L)'
;YVEDIKKAGADIITVHAEACTHLDRVVNQIKEAGCKVGVALNPATPVSVLECILGQVDMVLIMTVNPGFGGQKFIPYTLEKVKQVRAMCDAKGLNTDIQVDGGVSAANVREVLEAGANVFVAGSAVFGSEPAARVKEFNEIFKEYEK
;
A
#
# COMPACT_ATOMS: atom_id res chain seq x y z
N TYR A 1 -10.27 -11.77 -15.28
CA TYR A 1 -10.18 -11.98 -13.80
C TYR A 1 -10.82 -10.84 -12.98
N VAL A 2 -10.85 -9.56 -13.45
CA VAL A 2 -11.43 -8.45 -12.68
C VAL A 2 -12.89 -8.72 -12.32
N GLU A 3 -13.71 -9.13 -13.30
CA GLU A 3 -15.10 -9.48 -13.10
C GLU A 3 -15.30 -10.64 -12.12
N ASP A 4 -14.45 -11.65 -12.17
CA ASP A 4 -14.53 -12.82 -11.28
C ASP A 4 -14.21 -12.43 -9.84
N ILE A 5 -13.20 -11.59 -9.64
CA ILE A 5 -12.80 -11.05 -8.34
C ILE A 5 -13.92 -10.16 -7.77
N LYS A 6 -14.54 -9.30 -8.60
CA LYS A 6 -15.69 -8.49 -8.18
C LYS A 6 -16.88 -9.36 -7.77
N LYS A 7 -17.22 -10.37 -8.55
CA LYS A 7 -18.30 -11.31 -8.22
C LYS A 7 -18.04 -12.08 -6.93
N ALA A 8 -16.77 -12.32 -6.60
CA ALA A 8 -16.36 -12.91 -5.32
C ALA A 8 -16.50 -11.96 -4.12
N GLY A 9 -16.86 -10.69 -4.35
CA GLY A 9 -17.17 -9.71 -3.29
C GLY A 9 -16.04 -8.71 -3.00
N ALA A 10 -15.08 -8.51 -3.88
CA ALA A 10 -14.03 -7.51 -3.68
C ALA A 10 -14.58 -6.08 -3.77
N ASP A 11 -14.18 -5.22 -2.82
CA ASP A 11 -14.43 -3.78 -2.81
C ASP A 11 -13.27 -2.99 -3.43
N ILE A 12 -12.05 -3.49 -3.25
CA ILE A 12 -10.81 -2.92 -3.79
C ILE A 12 -10.04 -4.02 -4.51
N ILE A 13 -9.57 -3.74 -5.72
CA ILE A 13 -8.68 -4.65 -6.47
C ILE A 13 -7.35 -3.95 -6.66
N THR A 14 -6.29 -4.56 -6.14
CA THR A 14 -4.92 -4.06 -6.27
C THR A 14 -4.14 -4.90 -7.28
N VAL A 15 -3.49 -4.22 -8.20
CA VAL A 15 -2.65 -4.84 -9.23
C VAL A 15 -1.23 -4.31 -9.16
N HIS A 16 -0.25 -5.16 -9.39
CA HIS A 16 1.14 -4.73 -9.55
C HIS A 16 1.35 -4.02 -10.88
N ALA A 17 1.94 -2.82 -10.85
CA ALA A 17 2.27 -2.08 -12.07
C ALA A 17 3.14 -2.93 -13.00
N GLU A 18 4.08 -3.68 -12.44
CA GLU A 18 5.02 -4.55 -13.15
C GLU A 18 4.35 -5.75 -13.84
N ALA A 19 3.16 -6.14 -13.38
CA ALA A 19 2.39 -7.24 -13.97
C ALA A 19 1.41 -6.78 -15.07
N CYS A 20 1.28 -5.47 -15.30
CA CYS A 20 0.33 -4.89 -16.23
C CYS A 20 1.04 -4.30 -17.44
N THR A 21 0.95 -4.95 -18.60
CA THR A 21 1.47 -4.38 -19.85
C THR A 21 0.80 -3.04 -20.19
N HIS A 22 -0.49 -2.90 -19.87
CA HIS A 22 -1.28 -1.68 -20.09
C HIS A 22 -1.98 -1.29 -18.78
N LEU A 23 -1.24 -0.65 -17.88
CA LEU A 23 -1.72 -0.33 -16.53
C LEU A 23 -2.98 0.55 -16.56
N ASP A 24 -3.02 1.58 -17.40
CA ASP A 24 -4.20 2.45 -17.54
C ASP A 24 -5.46 1.65 -17.92
N ARG A 25 -5.34 0.71 -18.86
CA ARG A 25 -6.46 -0.15 -19.25
C ARG A 25 -6.97 -0.97 -18.05
N VAL A 26 -6.07 -1.57 -17.27
CA VAL A 26 -6.45 -2.40 -16.12
C VAL A 26 -7.10 -1.55 -15.03
N VAL A 27 -6.58 -0.36 -14.75
CA VAL A 27 -7.18 0.62 -13.84
C VAL A 27 -8.62 0.94 -14.25
N ASN A 28 -8.86 1.25 -15.53
CA ASN A 28 -10.20 1.55 -16.03
C ASN A 28 -11.13 0.33 -15.93
N GLN A 29 -10.67 -0.88 -16.26
CA GLN A 29 -11.46 -2.12 -16.12
C GLN A 29 -11.91 -2.35 -14.67
N ILE A 30 -11.06 -2.10 -13.68
CA ILE A 30 -11.40 -2.24 -12.26
C ILE A 30 -12.48 -1.21 -11.87
N LYS A 31 -12.34 0.03 -12.33
CA LYS A 31 -13.36 1.10 -12.08
C LYS A 31 -14.69 0.77 -12.73
N GLU A 32 -14.70 0.31 -13.97
CA GLU A 32 -15.90 -0.09 -14.71
C GLU A 32 -16.62 -1.26 -14.01
N ALA A 33 -15.89 -2.17 -13.38
CA ALA A 33 -16.45 -3.23 -12.55
C ALA A 33 -17.06 -2.72 -11.21
N GLY A 34 -16.92 -1.42 -10.90
CA GLY A 34 -17.42 -0.82 -9.67
C GLY A 34 -16.58 -1.12 -8.42
N CYS A 35 -15.28 -1.38 -8.60
CA CYS A 35 -14.31 -1.54 -7.51
C CYS A 35 -13.42 -0.31 -7.36
N LYS A 36 -12.92 -0.08 -6.15
CA LYS A 36 -11.79 0.82 -5.93
C LYS A 36 -10.51 0.21 -6.51
N VAL A 37 -9.60 1.07 -6.93
CA VAL A 37 -8.36 0.68 -7.61
C VAL A 37 -7.17 0.85 -6.69
N GLY A 38 -6.41 -0.23 -6.47
CA GLY A 38 -5.08 -0.18 -5.90
C GLY A 38 -4.01 -0.46 -6.95
N VAL A 39 -2.88 0.24 -6.87
CA VAL A 39 -1.68 -0.04 -7.67
C VAL A 39 -0.50 -0.30 -6.76
N ALA A 40 0.11 -1.48 -6.91
CA ALA A 40 1.27 -1.89 -6.14
C ALA A 40 2.57 -1.66 -6.92
N LEU A 41 3.61 -1.23 -6.23
CA LEU A 41 4.97 -1.04 -6.75
C LEU A 41 5.97 -1.89 -5.97
N ASN A 42 6.77 -2.67 -6.67
CA ASN A 42 7.92 -3.37 -6.09
C ASN A 42 8.98 -2.38 -5.57
N PRO A 43 9.88 -2.81 -4.66
CA PRO A 43 10.88 -1.91 -4.09
C PRO A 43 11.68 -1.13 -5.13
N ALA A 44 12.13 -1.78 -6.20
CA ALA A 44 12.97 -1.15 -7.22
C ALA A 44 12.19 -0.34 -8.28
N THR A 45 10.86 -0.42 -8.33
CA THR A 45 10.05 0.31 -9.30
C THR A 45 9.90 1.77 -8.88
N PRO A 46 10.29 2.76 -9.73
CA PRO A 46 10.18 4.17 -9.39
C PRO A 46 8.72 4.62 -9.30
N VAL A 47 8.44 5.61 -8.44
CA VAL A 47 7.08 6.15 -8.26
C VAL A 47 6.57 6.93 -9.47
N SER A 48 7.47 7.34 -10.38
CA SER A 48 7.12 8.05 -11.62
C SER A 48 6.16 7.27 -12.52
N VAL A 49 6.08 5.96 -12.41
CA VAL A 49 5.09 5.14 -13.13
C VAL A 49 3.65 5.52 -12.80
N LEU A 50 3.42 6.22 -11.69
CA LEU A 50 2.10 6.68 -11.25
C LEU A 50 1.72 8.06 -11.78
N GLU A 51 2.65 8.84 -12.32
CA GLU A 51 2.45 10.27 -12.65
C GLU A 51 1.19 10.53 -13.48
N CYS A 52 0.96 9.70 -14.50
CA CYS A 52 -0.18 9.87 -15.41
C CYS A 52 -1.51 9.32 -14.87
N ILE A 53 -1.46 8.34 -13.96
CA ILE A 53 -2.67 7.61 -13.52
C ILE A 53 -3.07 7.89 -12.08
N LEU A 54 -2.25 8.59 -11.28
CA LEU A 54 -2.45 8.74 -9.83
C LEU A 54 -3.83 9.30 -9.48
N GLY A 55 -4.37 10.21 -10.29
CA GLY A 55 -5.72 10.77 -10.11
C GLY A 55 -6.86 9.76 -10.30
N GLN A 56 -6.57 8.57 -10.81
CA GLN A 56 -7.54 7.49 -11.00
C GLN A 56 -7.41 6.36 -9.97
N VAL A 57 -6.40 6.44 -9.10
CA VAL A 57 -6.03 5.39 -8.15
C VAL A 57 -6.51 5.75 -6.75
N ASP A 58 -7.23 4.84 -6.10
CA ASP A 58 -7.74 5.04 -4.74
C ASP A 58 -6.69 4.67 -3.68
N MET A 59 -5.77 3.76 -4.00
CA MET A 59 -4.73 3.31 -3.08
C MET A 59 -3.43 2.97 -3.82
N VAL A 60 -2.30 3.44 -3.31
CA VAL A 60 -0.96 3.02 -3.76
C VAL A 60 -0.35 2.11 -2.71
N LEU A 61 0.03 0.89 -3.11
CA LEU A 61 0.76 -0.05 -2.25
C LEU A 61 2.24 0.00 -2.57
N ILE A 62 3.06 0.40 -1.62
CA ILE A 62 4.52 0.29 -1.70
C ILE A 62 4.95 -1.01 -1.03
N MET A 63 5.50 -1.92 -1.82
CA MET A 63 6.13 -3.11 -1.27
C MET A 63 7.43 -2.71 -0.59
N THR A 64 7.53 -3.02 0.69
CA THR A 64 8.68 -2.72 1.54
C THR A 64 9.59 -3.94 1.77
N VAL A 65 9.29 -5.02 1.07
CA VAL A 65 10.09 -6.22 0.85
C VAL A 65 9.91 -6.67 -0.60
N ASN A 66 10.75 -7.57 -1.09
CA ASN A 66 10.51 -8.20 -2.38
C ASN A 66 9.36 -9.21 -2.26
N PRO A 67 8.29 -9.12 -3.05
CA PRO A 67 7.17 -10.05 -2.98
C PRO A 67 7.60 -11.51 -3.21
N GLY A 68 6.98 -12.44 -2.48
CA GLY A 68 7.21 -13.87 -2.68
C GLY A 68 7.07 -14.72 -1.41
N PHE A 69 7.53 -14.24 -0.25
CA PHE A 69 7.42 -14.95 1.03
C PHE A 69 7.37 -13.98 2.21
N GLY A 70 6.81 -14.43 3.33
CA GLY A 70 6.70 -13.65 4.56
C GLY A 70 7.97 -13.61 5.40
N GLY A 71 7.98 -12.78 6.46
CA GLY A 71 9.07 -12.72 7.44
C GLY A 71 10.34 -12.02 6.97
N GLN A 72 10.30 -11.31 5.84
CA GLN A 72 11.41 -10.53 5.32
C GLN A 72 11.61 -9.25 6.13
N LYS A 73 12.85 -8.74 6.13
CA LYS A 73 13.19 -7.45 6.74
C LYS A 73 12.74 -6.30 5.85
N PHE A 74 12.24 -5.25 6.50
CA PHE A 74 11.90 -3.98 5.85
C PHE A 74 13.11 -3.42 5.05
N ILE A 75 12.86 -2.97 3.84
CA ILE A 75 13.88 -2.39 2.96
C ILE A 75 13.90 -0.86 3.18
N PRO A 76 14.93 -0.28 3.82
CA PRO A 76 14.91 1.11 4.29
C PRO A 76 14.68 2.15 3.19
N TYR A 77 15.23 1.98 1.99
CA TYR A 77 15.09 2.97 0.91
C TYR A 77 13.65 3.12 0.40
N THR A 78 12.77 2.12 0.68
CA THR A 78 11.36 2.20 0.28
C THR A 78 10.59 3.28 1.05
N LEU A 79 11.10 3.72 2.20
CA LEU A 79 10.53 4.81 2.97
C LEU A 79 10.52 6.12 2.17
N GLU A 80 11.57 6.37 1.40
CA GLU A 80 11.64 7.53 0.52
C GLU A 80 10.56 7.49 -0.58
N LYS A 81 10.23 6.30 -1.08
CA LYS A 81 9.14 6.13 -2.05
C LYS A 81 7.78 6.49 -1.43
N VAL A 82 7.55 6.12 -0.16
CA VAL A 82 6.31 6.51 0.55
C VAL A 82 6.19 8.02 0.62
N LYS A 83 7.28 8.74 1.00
CA LYS A 83 7.32 10.21 1.02
C LYS A 83 7.04 10.82 -0.36
N GLN A 84 7.64 10.26 -1.42
CA GLN A 84 7.45 10.74 -2.78
C GLN A 84 5.99 10.58 -3.22
N VAL A 85 5.35 9.43 -2.96
CA VAL A 85 3.94 9.23 -3.31
C VAL A 85 3.05 10.19 -2.51
N ARG A 86 3.30 10.40 -1.20
CA ARG A 86 2.56 11.37 -0.39
C ARG A 86 2.68 12.77 -0.98
N ALA A 87 3.89 13.21 -1.30
CA ALA A 87 4.13 14.51 -1.92
C ALA A 87 3.41 14.65 -3.28
N MET A 88 3.38 13.60 -4.09
CA MET A 88 2.65 13.60 -5.36
C MET A 88 1.14 13.72 -5.15
N CYS A 89 0.58 13.06 -4.15
CA CYS A 89 -0.84 13.17 -3.79
C CYS A 89 -1.17 14.58 -3.30
N ASP A 90 -0.37 15.12 -2.40
CA ASP A 90 -0.58 16.45 -1.82
C ASP A 90 -0.51 17.53 -2.89
N ALA A 91 0.47 17.47 -3.80
CA ALA A 91 0.62 18.41 -4.91
C ALA A 91 -0.57 18.42 -5.88
N LYS A 92 -1.29 17.30 -5.98
CA LYS A 92 -2.49 17.14 -6.82
C LYS A 92 -3.80 17.27 -6.04
N GLY A 93 -3.76 17.50 -4.72
CA GLY A 93 -4.95 17.57 -3.85
C GLY A 93 -5.72 16.23 -3.78
N LEU A 94 -5.03 15.10 -3.84
CA LEU A 94 -5.63 13.77 -3.85
C LEU A 94 -5.63 13.15 -2.44
N ASN A 95 -6.74 12.47 -2.10
CA ASN A 95 -6.91 11.70 -0.86
C ASN A 95 -6.60 10.20 -1.05
N THR A 96 -5.63 9.88 -1.90
CA THR A 96 -5.23 8.50 -2.18
C THR A 96 -4.61 7.88 -0.94
N ASP A 97 -5.07 6.69 -0.57
CA ASP A 97 -4.47 5.90 0.50
C ASP A 97 -3.08 5.40 0.11
N ILE A 98 -2.14 5.41 1.05
CA ILE A 98 -0.80 4.87 0.86
C ILE A 98 -0.61 3.69 1.79
N GLN A 99 -0.56 2.51 1.20
CA GLN A 99 -0.37 1.25 1.90
C GLN A 99 1.08 0.80 1.82
N VAL A 100 1.56 0.16 2.88
CA VAL A 100 2.84 -0.52 2.92
C VAL A 100 2.66 -1.99 3.30
N ASP A 101 3.39 -2.86 2.65
CA ASP A 101 3.42 -4.30 2.94
C ASP A 101 4.86 -4.83 2.91
N GLY A 102 5.26 -5.39 4.05
CA GLY A 102 6.55 -6.07 4.22
C GLY A 102 7.43 -5.53 5.33
N GLY A 103 7.70 -6.36 6.33
CA GLY A 103 8.60 -6.05 7.43
C GLY A 103 8.16 -4.92 8.36
N VAL A 104 6.87 -4.55 8.34
CA VAL A 104 6.30 -3.54 9.25
C VAL A 104 6.16 -4.15 10.64
N SER A 105 6.61 -3.40 11.65
CA SER A 105 6.58 -3.78 13.07
C SER A 105 6.40 -2.55 13.95
N ALA A 106 6.14 -2.74 15.23
CA ALA A 106 6.04 -1.64 16.19
C ALA A 106 7.33 -0.79 16.25
N ALA A 107 8.49 -1.36 15.90
CA ALA A 107 9.76 -0.66 15.91
C ALA A 107 9.93 0.37 14.78
N ASN A 108 9.27 0.17 13.62
CA ASN A 108 9.44 1.03 12.45
C ASN A 108 8.16 1.72 11.98
N VAL A 109 7.00 1.32 12.48
CA VAL A 109 5.70 1.84 12.00
C VAL A 109 5.57 3.36 12.16
N ARG A 110 6.19 3.96 13.20
CA ARG A 110 6.18 5.42 13.37
C ARG A 110 6.87 6.14 12.21
N GLU A 111 8.05 5.68 11.80
CA GLU A 111 8.76 6.27 10.65
C GLU A 111 7.94 6.15 9.35
N VAL A 112 7.22 5.04 9.21
CA VAL A 112 6.36 4.79 8.04
C VAL A 112 5.12 5.68 8.05
N LEU A 113 4.50 5.92 9.22
CA LEU A 113 3.43 6.90 9.41
C LEU A 113 3.90 8.32 9.06
N GLU A 114 5.04 8.73 9.61
CA GLU A 114 5.64 10.06 9.36
C GLU A 114 6.04 10.27 7.89
N ALA A 115 6.38 9.19 7.19
CA ALA A 115 6.62 9.23 5.75
C ALA A 115 5.33 9.47 4.93
N GLY A 116 4.14 9.26 5.53
CA GLY A 116 2.86 9.54 4.90
C GLY A 116 2.01 8.32 4.57
N ALA A 117 2.39 7.12 4.98
CA ALA A 117 1.53 5.93 4.87
C ALA A 117 0.40 5.99 5.89
N ASN A 118 -0.77 5.47 5.51
CA ASN A 118 -1.95 5.43 6.36
C ASN A 118 -2.64 4.05 6.38
N VAL A 119 -2.15 3.09 5.60
CA VAL A 119 -2.62 1.69 5.59
C VAL A 119 -1.43 0.76 5.75
N PHE A 120 -1.52 -0.20 6.68
CA PHE A 120 -0.37 -1.04 7.07
C PHE A 120 -0.74 -2.51 7.01
N VAL A 121 0.12 -3.31 6.36
CA VAL A 121 0.04 -4.76 6.38
C VAL A 121 1.17 -5.30 7.24
N ALA A 122 0.82 -6.01 8.31
CA ALA A 122 1.75 -6.63 9.22
C ALA A 122 1.38 -8.10 9.43
N GLY A 123 2.14 -9.02 8.88
CA GLY A 123 1.94 -10.46 9.01
C GLY A 123 2.68 -11.02 10.22
N SER A 124 3.97 -11.33 10.08
CA SER A 124 4.79 -11.96 11.12
C SER A 124 4.89 -11.14 12.41
N ALA A 125 4.85 -9.80 12.31
CA ALA A 125 4.88 -8.92 13.48
C ALA A 125 3.62 -9.04 14.34
N VAL A 126 2.49 -9.47 13.77
CA VAL A 126 1.24 -9.71 14.49
C VAL A 126 1.09 -11.18 14.87
N PHE A 127 1.26 -12.09 13.90
CA PHE A 127 0.96 -13.51 14.08
C PHE A 127 2.14 -14.35 14.59
N GLY A 128 3.33 -13.78 14.72
CA GLY A 128 4.51 -14.48 15.23
C GLY A 128 4.45 -14.82 16.73
N SER A 129 3.71 -14.03 17.53
CA SER A 129 3.47 -14.28 18.95
C SER A 129 2.36 -13.36 19.46
N GLU A 130 1.49 -13.85 20.38
CA GLU A 130 0.49 -13.03 21.09
C GLU A 130 -0.26 -12.02 20.20
N PRO A 131 -1.03 -12.44 19.17
CA PRO A 131 -1.61 -11.53 18.17
C PRO A 131 -2.43 -10.38 18.77
N ALA A 132 -3.23 -10.66 19.81
CA ALA A 132 -4.05 -9.65 20.46
C ALA A 132 -3.22 -8.53 21.11
N ALA A 133 -2.10 -8.89 21.75
CA ALA A 133 -1.18 -7.92 22.35
C ALA A 133 -0.48 -7.08 21.27
N ARG A 134 -0.10 -7.69 20.15
CA ARG A 134 0.54 -6.99 19.03
C ARG A 134 -0.41 -6.00 18.36
N VAL A 135 -1.66 -6.40 18.10
CA VAL A 135 -2.68 -5.50 17.55
C VAL A 135 -2.93 -4.32 18.49
N LYS A 136 -2.99 -4.58 19.81
CA LYS A 136 -3.14 -3.51 20.81
C LYS A 136 -1.97 -2.52 20.76
N GLU A 137 -0.73 -3.01 20.68
CA GLU A 137 0.48 -2.19 20.56
C GLU A 137 0.43 -1.28 19.31
N PHE A 138 0.09 -1.83 18.16
CA PHE A 138 -0.09 -1.03 16.93
C PHE A 138 -1.17 0.04 17.09
N ASN A 139 -2.33 -0.33 17.66
CA ASN A 139 -3.43 0.61 17.88
C ASN A 139 -3.07 1.74 18.85
N GLU A 140 -2.26 1.47 19.88
CA GLU A 140 -1.74 2.51 20.78
C GLU A 140 -0.83 3.48 20.02
N ILE A 141 0.03 2.99 19.15
CA ILE A 141 0.87 3.84 18.29
C ILE A 141 0.01 4.67 17.33
N PHE A 142 -0.96 4.06 16.66
CA PHE A 142 -1.82 4.78 15.71
C PHE A 142 -2.60 5.92 16.36
N LYS A 143 -3.07 5.76 17.60
CA LYS A 143 -3.75 6.83 18.35
C LYS A 143 -2.90 8.08 18.56
N GLU A 144 -1.56 7.94 18.61
CA GLU A 144 -0.65 9.10 18.74
C GLU A 144 -0.72 10.00 17.49
N TYR A 145 -1.17 9.46 16.35
CA TYR A 145 -1.25 10.13 15.04
C TYR A 145 -2.69 10.44 14.59
N GLU A 146 -3.71 9.98 15.33
CA GLU A 146 -5.09 10.37 15.10
C GLU A 146 -5.27 11.86 15.47
N LYS A 147 -5.72 12.66 14.49
CA LYS A 147 -6.04 14.09 14.68
C LYS A 147 -7.51 14.29 14.96
#